data_4aed5e6fc861c24e0e6430cb319fdecb
#
_entry.id   4aed5e6fc861c24e0e6430cb319fdecb
#
_cell.length_a   1.000
_cell.length_b   1.000
_cell.length_c   1.000
_cell.angle_alpha   90.00
_cell.angle_beta   90.00
_cell.angle_gamma   90.00
#
_symmetry.space_group_name_H-M   'P 1'
#
loop_
_entity.id
_entity.type
_entity.pdbx_description
1 polymer ?
#
loop_
_entity_poly.entity_id
_entity_poly.type
_entity_poly.pdbx_seq_one_letter_code
_entity_poly.pdbx_strand_id
1 'polypeptide(L)'
;MIKLSVNVNKVATVRNSRGEDAPSVIEAVEACLSAGAPGITVHPRADLRHIVPADVREIASVISKYKSRIDFNIEGDPRPDLLELVLEVLPDQCTLVPVRPGEVTSQAGWLPTPASRVTVTHAIKRLKSTGTRVSL
;
A
#
# COMPACT_ATOMS: atom_id res chain seq x y z
N MET A 1 3.60 22.09 0.22
CA MET A 1 3.25 21.74 -1.17
C MET A 1 2.66 20.35 -1.17
N ILE A 2 1.50 20.16 -1.82
CA ILE A 2 0.86 18.84 -1.98
C ILE A 2 1.64 18.05 -3.03
N LYS A 3 1.93 16.76 -2.73
CA LYS A 3 2.62 15.86 -3.65
C LYS A 3 1.64 14.79 -4.14
N LEU A 4 1.74 14.44 -5.42
CA LEU A 4 0.97 13.35 -6.02
C LEU A 4 1.59 12.00 -5.64
N SER A 5 0.78 11.02 -5.26
CA SER A 5 1.18 9.62 -5.20
C SER A 5 0.38 8.81 -6.21
N VAL A 6 1.07 8.06 -7.07
CA VAL A 6 0.42 7.28 -8.13
C VAL A 6 0.06 5.90 -7.61
N ASN A 7 -1.23 5.56 -7.69
CA ASN A 7 -1.72 4.23 -7.31
C ASN A 7 -1.66 3.28 -8.52
N VAL A 8 -0.92 2.16 -8.37
CA VAL A 8 -0.71 1.18 -9.45
C VAL A 8 -1.54 -0.09 -9.30
N ASN A 9 -2.50 -0.14 -8.37
CA ASN A 9 -3.33 -1.33 -8.12
C ASN A 9 -4.03 -1.85 -9.38
N LYS A 10 -4.51 -0.96 -10.25
CA LYS A 10 -5.25 -1.35 -11.46
C LYS A 10 -4.38 -2.04 -12.50
N VAL A 11 -3.10 -1.76 -12.56
CA VAL A 11 -2.14 -2.50 -13.40
C VAL A 11 -2.11 -3.98 -12.97
N ALA A 12 -1.98 -4.23 -11.66
CA ALA A 12 -2.03 -5.58 -11.12
C ALA A 12 -3.40 -6.25 -11.33
N THR A 13 -4.51 -5.51 -11.28
CA THR A 13 -5.84 -6.06 -11.60
C THR A 13 -5.90 -6.58 -13.03
N VAL A 14 -5.37 -5.83 -14.00
CA VAL A 14 -5.33 -6.25 -15.41
C VAL A 14 -4.42 -7.46 -15.58
N ARG A 15 -3.21 -7.44 -15.02
CA ARG A 15 -2.28 -8.59 -15.02
C ARG A 15 -2.97 -9.86 -14.50
N ASN A 16 -3.59 -9.77 -13.31
CA ASN A 16 -4.21 -10.92 -12.66
C ASN A 16 -5.40 -11.48 -13.46
N SER A 17 -6.17 -10.60 -14.13
CA SER A 17 -7.31 -11.03 -14.96
C SER A 17 -6.89 -11.80 -16.22
N ARG A 18 -5.65 -11.61 -16.67
CA ARG A 18 -5.09 -12.30 -17.85
C ARG A 18 -4.40 -13.62 -17.50
N GLY A 19 -4.04 -13.82 -16.23
CA GLY A 19 -3.30 -15.00 -15.78
C GLY A 19 -1.86 -15.07 -16.30
N GLU A 20 -1.30 -13.93 -16.71
CA GLU A 20 0.07 -13.76 -17.23
C GLU A 20 0.81 -12.69 -16.42
N ASP A 21 2.09 -12.47 -16.72
CA ASP A 21 2.91 -11.44 -16.07
C ASP A 21 2.73 -10.04 -16.71
N ALA A 22 1.87 -9.90 -17.69
CA ALA A 22 1.59 -8.66 -18.40
C ALA A 22 0.17 -8.11 -18.12
N PRO A 23 0.01 -6.78 -17.89
CA PRO A 23 1.08 -5.78 -17.82
C PRO A 23 1.93 -5.90 -16.56
N SER A 24 3.22 -5.62 -16.66
CA SER A 24 4.13 -5.62 -15.52
C SER A 24 3.86 -4.45 -14.58
N VAL A 25 3.68 -4.74 -13.30
CA VAL A 25 3.51 -3.72 -12.24
C VAL A 25 4.81 -2.92 -12.07
N ILE A 26 5.94 -3.58 -12.18
CA ILE A 26 7.26 -2.95 -12.03
C ILE A 26 7.54 -1.97 -13.18
N GLU A 27 7.28 -2.36 -14.43
CA GLU A 27 7.41 -1.45 -15.57
C GLU A 27 6.50 -0.23 -15.43
N ALA A 28 5.28 -0.41 -14.92
CA ALA A 28 4.37 0.70 -14.65
C ALA A 28 4.92 1.65 -13.56
N VAL A 29 5.49 1.11 -12.48
CA VAL A 29 6.15 1.90 -11.44
C VAL A 29 7.33 2.67 -12.03
N GLU A 30 8.21 2.01 -12.79
CA GLU A 30 9.37 2.65 -13.42
C GLU A 30 8.95 3.76 -14.39
N ALA A 31 7.89 3.56 -15.16
CA ALA A 31 7.31 4.58 -16.02
C ALA A 31 6.82 5.81 -15.22
N CYS A 32 6.11 5.58 -14.10
CA CYS A 32 5.68 6.66 -13.21
C CYS A 32 6.88 7.44 -12.64
N LEU A 33 7.90 6.74 -12.16
CA LEU A 33 9.11 7.34 -11.60
C LEU A 33 9.90 8.13 -12.66
N SER A 34 10.01 7.60 -13.86
CA SER A 34 10.65 8.26 -15.01
C SER A 34 9.90 9.53 -15.43
N ALA A 35 8.57 9.53 -15.30
CA ALA A 35 7.74 10.71 -15.50
C ALA A 35 7.79 11.73 -14.35
N GLY A 36 8.56 11.45 -13.30
CA GLY A 36 8.76 12.36 -12.16
C GLY A 36 7.71 12.23 -11.05
N ALA A 37 6.99 11.11 -10.95
CA ALA A 37 6.05 10.88 -9.85
C ALA A 37 6.79 10.94 -8.51
N PRO A 38 6.35 11.79 -7.56
CA PRO A 38 7.01 11.94 -6.26
C PRO A 38 6.59 10.87 -5.25
N GLY A 39 5.62 10.01 -5.58
CA GLY A 39 5.18 8.93 -4.70
C GLY A 39 4.46 7.80 -5.44
N ILE A 40 4.52 6.61 -4.86
CA ILE A 40 3.82 5.40 -5.32
C ILE A 40 2.94 4.88 -4.19
N THR A 41 1.71 4.49 -4.51
CA THR A 41 0.76 3.90 -3.57
C THR A 41 0.31 2.53 -4.05
N VAL A 42 0.26 1.57 -3.12
CA VAL A 42 -0.21 0.20 -3.37
C VAL A 42 -1.12 -0.28 -2.25
N HIS A 43 -2.05 -1.20 -2.57
CA HIS A 43 -2.95 -1.81 -1.60
C HIS A 43 -2.92 -3.34 -1.72
N PRO A 44 -2.07 -4.05 -0.97
CA PRO A 44 -2.08 -5.51 -0.93
C PRO A 44 -3.27 -6.00 -0.10
N ARG A 45 -4.40 -6.26 -0.75
CA ARG A 45 -5.61 -6.76 -0.11
C ARG A 45 -5.48 -8.23 0.29
N ALA A 46 -6.22 -8.66 1.32
CA ALA A 46 -6.27 -10.04 1.77
C ALA A 46 -6.79 -11.02 0.68
N ASP A 47 -7.66 -10.54 -0.21
CA ASP A 47 -8.22 -11.35 -1.31
C ASP A 47 -7.31 -11.43 -2.56
N LEU A 48 -6.14 -10.81 -2.53
CA LEU A 48 -5.11 -10.83 -3.57
C LEU A 48 -5.60 -10.43 -4.98
N ARG A 49 -6.71 -9.67 -5.07
CA ARG A 49 -7.33 -9.32 -6.36
C ARG A 49 -6.47 -8.42 -7.27
N HIS A 50 -5.48 -7.76 -6.72
CA HIS A 50 -4.55 -6.90 -7.47
C HIS A 50 -3.12 -7.06 -6.92
N ILE A 51 -2.58 -6.06 -6.22
CA ILE A 51 -1.22 -6.11 -5.62
C ILE A 51 -1.13 -7.28 -4.64
N VAL A 52 -0.08 -8.09 -4.77
CA VAL A 52 0.26 -9.16 -3.84
C VAL A 52 1.51 -8.80 -3.02
N PRO A 53 1.80 -9.48 -1.90
CA PRO A 53 2.97 -9.16 -1.07
C PRO A 53 4.31 -9.21 -1.82
N ALA A 54 4.45 -10.06 -2.84
CA ALA A 54 5.63 -10.11 -3.70
C ALA A 54 5.83 -8.79 -4.47
N ASP A 55 4.75 -8.26 -5.08
CA ASP A 55 4.79 -6.96 -5.77
C ASP A 55 5.28 -5.84 -4.85
N VAL A 56 4.80 -5.83 -3.58
CA VAL A 56 5.19 -4.80 -2.61
C VAL A 56 6.69 -4.81 -2.35
N ARG A 57 7.29 -6.00 -2.20
CA ARG A 57 8.74 -6.16 -2.00
C ARG A 57 9.55 -5.71 -3.21
N GLU A 58 9.11 -6.10 -4.40
CA GLU A 58 9.76 -5.70 -5.64
C GLU A 58 9.70 -4.19 -5.86
N ILE A 59 8.53 -3.58 -5.66
CA ILE A 59 8.34 -2.12 -5.73
C ILE A 59 9.25 -1.41 -4.72
N ALA A 60 9.31 -1.88 -3.48
CA ALA A 60 10.20 -1.33 -2.46
C ALA A 60 11.68 -1.39 -2.90
N SER A 61 12.10 -2.50 -3.51
CA SER A 61 13.45 -2.65 -4.06
C SER A 61 13.72 -1.64 -5.18
N VAL A 62 12.78 -1.42 -6.08
CA VAL A 62 12.91 -0.40 -7.14
C VAL A 62 12.99 1.00 -6.55
N ILE A 63 12.07 1.36 -5.66
CA ILE A 63 12.00 2.67 -5.02
C ILE A 63 13.25 2.95 -4.17
N SER A 64 13.87 1.93 -3.59
CA SER A 64 15.08 2.09 -2.78
C SER A 64 16.23 2.79 -3.50
N LYS A 65 16.27 2.73 -4.82
CA LYS A 65 17.22 3.45 -5.67
C LYS A 65 16.99 4.97 -5.69
N TYR A 66 15.81 5.41 -5.25
CA TYR A 66 15.32 6.79 -5.28
C TYR A 66 15.09 7.38 -3.87
N LYS A 67 15.65 6.79 -2.82
CA LYS A 67 15.35 7.02 -1.40
C LYS A 67 15.10 8.45 -0.96
N SER A 68 15.73 9.43 -1.56
CA SER A 68 15.60 10.84 -1.17
C SER A 68 14.45 11.58 -1.87
N ARG A 69 13.71 10.93 -2.78
CA ARG A 69 12.78 11.61 -3.69
C ARG A 69 11.39 11.01 -3.75
N ILE A 70 11.24 9.70 -3.49
CA ILE A 70 9.99 8.96 -3.71
C ILE A 70 9.35 8.56 -2.39
N ASP A 71 8.10 8.93 -2.21
CA ASP A 71 7.27 8.55 -1.05
C ASP A 71 6.54 7.23 -1.35
N PHE A 72 6.82 6.17 -0.60
CA PHE A 72 6.14 4.90 -0.75
C PHE A 72 5.03 4.76 0.30
N ASN A 73 3.80 4.59 -0.15
CA ASN A 73 2.62 4.40 0.70
C ASN A 73 2.01 3.01 0.48
N ILE A 74 1.80 2.27 1.57
CA ILE A 74 1.08 1.00 1.57
C ILE A 74 -0.27 1.22 2.24
N GLU A 75 -1.36 0.92 1.53
CA GLU A 75 -2.72 0.97 2.05
C GLU A 75 -3.17 -0.41 2.52
N GLY A 76 -4.05 -0.46 3.50
CA GLY A 76 -4.76 -1.69 3.87
C GLY A 76 -5.37 -1.69 5.26
N ASP A 77 -6.13 -2.74 5.55
CA ASP A 77 -6.68 -2.99 6.88
C ASP A 77 -5.60 -3.50 7.84
N PRO A 78 -5.66 -3.19 9.14
CA PRO A 78 -4.62 -3.51 10.12
C PRO A 78 -4.60 -5.00 10.54
N ARG A 79 -4.71 -5.92 9.57
CA ARG A 79 -4.56 -7.36 9.80
C ARG A 79 -3.09 -7.71 10.06
N PRO A 80 -2.80 -8.81 10.78
CA PRO A 80 -1.44 -9.18 11.19
C PRO A 80 -0.45 -9.27 10.03
N ASP A 81 -0.80 -9.97 8.96
CA ASP A 81 0.06 -10.18 7.78
C ASP A 81 0.37 -8.87 7.02
N LEU A 82 -0.58 -7.92 6.96
CA LEU A 82 -0.28 -6.60 6.42
C LEU A 82 0.71 -5.84 7.31
N LEU A 83 0.48 -5.84 8.62
CA LEU A 83 1.38 -5.14 9.55
C LEU A 83 2.79 -5.72 9.51
N GLU A 84 2.92 -7.04 9.39
CA GLU A 84 4.22 -7.70 9.23
C GLU A 84 4.91 -7.28 7.92
N LEU A 85 4.18 -7.25 6.80
CA LEU A 85 4.69 -6.79 5.52
C LEU A 85 5.16 -5.33 5.58
N VAL A 86 4.40 -4.45 6.23
CA VAL A 86 4.77 -3.04 6.40
C VAL A 86 6.01 -2.89 7.27
N LEU A 87 6.13 -3.68 8.35
CA LEU A 87 7.30 -3.69 9.21
C LEU A 87 8.56 -4.27 8.54
N GLU A 88 8.39 -5.20 7.61
CA GLU A 88 9.46 -5.76 6.79
C GLU A 88 9.97 -4.73 5.76
N VAL A 89 9.03 -4.09 5.05
CA VAL A 89 9.33 -3.20 3.91
C VAL A 89 9.75 -1.79 4.37
N LEU A 90 9.24 -1.33 5.51
CA LEU A 90 9.49 0.00 6.08
C LEU A 90 9.17 1.14 5.09
N PRO A 91 7.92 1.24 4.58
CA PRO A 91 7.54 2.31 3.69
C PRO A 91 7.55 3.67 4.40
N ASP A 92 7.54 4.76 3.64
CA ASP A 92 7.43 6.11 4.19
C ASP A 92 6.08 6.36 4.88
N GLN A 93 5.02 5.72 4.38
CA GLN A 93 3.67 5.84 4.92
C GLN A 93 2.91 4.51 4.86
N CYS A 94 2.04 4.30 5.85
CA CYS A 94 0.98 3.31 5.80
C CYS A 94 -0.37 3.98 6.01
N THR A 95 -1.30 3.79 5.06
CA THR A 95 -2.68 4.29 5.18
C THR A 95 -3.59 3.15 5.62
N LEU A 96 -4.08 3.22 6.85
CA LEU A 96 -4.97 2.20 7.39
C LEU A 96 -6.40 2.47 6.93
N VAL A 97 -6.95 1.56 6.14
CA VAL A 97 -8.32 1.64 5.61
C VAL A 97 -9.17 0.49 6.15
N PRO A 98 -10.45 0.73 6.51
CA PRO A 98 -11.34 -0.36 6.87
C PRO A 98 -11.70 -1.15 5.61
N VAL A 99 -11.63 -2.48 5.69
CA VAL A 99 -12.09 -3.38 4.62
C VAL A 99 -13.29 -4.16 5.13
N ARG A 100 -14.41 -4.10 4.41
CA ARG A 100 -15.64 -4.85 4.73
C ARG A 100 -15.75 -6.07 3.84
N PRO A 101 -16.22 -7.22 4.37
CA PRO A 101 -16.49 -8.40 3.55
C PRO A 101 -17.43 -8.09 2.38
N GLY A 102 -17.05 -8.54 1.16
CA GLY A 102 -17.85 -8.33 -0.05
C GLY A 102 -17.71 -6.94 -0.70
N GLU A 103 -16.99 -6.01 -0.10
CA GLU A 103 -16.78 -4.67 -0.66
C GLU A 103 -15.82 -4.72 -1.87
N VAL A 104 -16.26 -4.18 -3.01
CA VAL A 104 -15.43 -4.13 -4.22
C VAL A 104 -14.34 -3.06 -4.10
N THR A 105 -14.73 -1.89 -3.60
CA THR A 105 -13.83 -0.76 -3.30
C THR A 105 -14.15 -0.22 -1.93
N SER A 106 -13.14 0.20 -1.17
CA SER A 106 -13.36 0.83 0.14
C SER A 106 -14.11 2.13 -0.02
N GLN A 107 -15.35 2.18 0.50
CA GLN A 107 -16.25 3.35 0.40
C GLN A 107 -16.53 4.01 1.75
N ALA A 108 -16.00 3.47 2.83
CA ALA A 108 -16.25 3.96 4.18
C ALA A 108 -14.95 4.27 4.91
N GLY A 109 -15.01 5.26 5.78
CA GLY A 109 -13.96 5.51 6.76
C GLY A 109 -14.14 4.64 8.03
N TRP A 110 -13.24 4.83 8.98
CA TRP A 110 -13.30 4.16 10.27
C TRP A 110 -14.49 4.67 11.10
N LEU A 111 -15.35 3.76 11.57
CA LEU A 111 -16.35 4.10 12.56
C LEU A 111 -15.67 4.23 13.93
N PRO A 112 -15.98 5.27 14.74
CA PRO A 112 -15.34 5.50 16.03
C PRO A 112 -15.90 4.60 17.15
N THR A 113 -15.94 3.29 16.90
CA THR A 113 -16.37 2.29 17.90
C THR A 113 -15.21 1.94 18.84
N PRO A 114 -15.48 1.44 20.07
CA PRO A 114 -14.44 0.95 20.97
C PRO A 114 -13.53 -0.09 20.32
N ALA A 115 -14.09 -1.03 19.56
CA ALA A 115 -13.33 -2.08 18.89
C ALA A 115 -12.37 -1.52 17.82
N SER A 116 -12.86 -0.64 16.93
CA SER A 116 -12.01 -0.01 15.90
C SER A 116 -10.93 0.86 16.53
N ARG A 117 -11.24 1.58 17.62
CA ARG A 117 -10.25 2.37 18.36
C ARG A 117 -9.09 1.51 18.87
N VAL A 118 -9.39 0.36 19.49
CA VAL A 118 -8.35 -0.55 19.99
C VAL A 118 -7.46 -1.04 18.86
N THR A 119 -8.08 -1.59 17.80
CA THR A 119 -7.36 -2.14 16.64
C THR A 119 -6.47 -1.10 15.95
N VAL A 120 -7.04 0.07 15.63
CA VAL A 120 -6.32 1.14 14.96
C VAL A 120 -5.21 1.72 15.84
N THR A 121 -5.48 1.95 17.14
CA THR A 121 -4.46 2.46 18.07
C THR A 121 -3.29 1.50 18.21
N HIS A 122 -3.53 0.20 18.27
CA HIS A 122 -2.48 -0.81 18.33
C HIS A 122 -1.61 -0.80 17.05
N ALA A 123 -2.25 -0.79 15.88
CA ALA A 123 -1.55 -0.71 14.60
C ALA A 123 -0.71 0.57 14.48
N ILE A 124 -1.28 1.73 14.83
CA ILE A 124 -0.56 3.01 14.82
C ILE A 124 0.70 2.95 15.69
N LYS A 125 0.59 2.41 16.92
CA LYS A 125 1.75 2.31 17.83
C LYS A 125 2.86 1.44 17.23
N ARG A 126 2.50 0.27 16.66
CA ARG A 126 3.47 -0.62 16.00
C ARG A 126 4.18 0.05 14.83
N LEU A 127 3.43 0.68 13.94
CA LEU A 127 3.97 1.30 12.74
C LEU A 127 4.82 2.54 13.05
N LYS A 128 4.36 3.38 13.99
CA LYS A 128 5.12 4.57 14.38
C LYS A 128 6.44 4.27 15.07
N SER A 129 6.59 3.10 15.72
CA SER A 129 7.86 2.71 16.34
C SER A 129 9.00 2.50 15.34
N THR A 130 8.70 2.32 14.06
CA THR A 130 9.69 2.18 12.97
C THR A 130 9.91 3.47 12.16
N GLY A 131 9.23 4.56 12.52
CA GLY A 131 9.31 5.82 11.80
C GLY A 131 8.32 5.95 10.63
N THR A 132 7.52 4.91 10.33
CA THR A 132 6.49 4.95 9.29
C THR A 132 5.40 5.97 9.65
N ARG A 133 5.09 6.90 8.75
CA ARG A 133 3.92 7.79 8.91
C ARG A 133 2.64 6.97 8.79
N VAL A 134 1.64 7.28 9.61
CA VAL A 134 0.34 6.60 9.55
C VAL A 134 -0.76 7.59 9.18
N SER A 135 -1.56 7.22 8.19
CA SER A 135 -2.78 7.90 7.75
C SER A 135 -4.00 6.99 7.99
N LEU A 136 -5.20 7.59 8.12
CA LEU A 136 -6.48 6.89 8.31
C LEU A 136 -7.48 7.32 7.23
#